data_34a19c5a2203723ce589055cebe74ba4
#
_entry.id   34a19c5a2203723ce589055cebe74ba4
#
_cell.length_a   1.000
_cell.length_b   1.000
_cell.length_c   1.000
_cell.angle_alpha   90.00
_cell.angle_beta   90.00
_cell.angle_gamma   90.00
#
_symmetry.space_group_name_H-M   'P 1'
#
loop_
_entity.id
_entity.type
_entity.pdbx_description
1 polymer ?
#
loop_
_entity_poly.entity_id
_entity_poly.type
_entity_poly.pdbx_seq_one_letter_code
_entity_poly.pdbx_strand_id
1 'polypeptide(L)'
;MTILVLDGDLVGDALAELGEDELMIVIDPSADRLEELEERYPDPRVTWLIGDGVVIPIPDDSVDKVLGEGSQAELRRVLRP
;
A
#
# COMPACT_ATOMS: atom_id res chain seq x y z
N MET A 1 12.23 3.96 3.32
CA MET A 1 11.38 2.78 3.54
C MET A 1 10.10 2.91 2.74
N THR A 2 9.64 1.81 2.18
CA THR A 2 8.39 1.77 1.43
C THR A 2 7.41 0.82 2.11
N ILE A 3 6.20 1.30 2.37
CA ILE A 3 5.15 0.54 3.05
C ILE A 3 4.03 0.22 2.07
N LEU A 4 3.63 -1.05 2.01
CA LEU A 4 2.47 -1.48 1.23
C LEU A 4 1.26 -1.60 2.15
N VAL A 5 0.15 -0.97 1.79
CA VAL A 5 -1.10 -1.04 2.56
C VAL A 5 -2.17 -1.73 1.71
N LEU A 6 -2.68 -2.86 2.20
CA LEU A 6 -3.70 -3.66 1.53
C LEU A 6 -5.10 -3.48 2.16
N ASP A 7 -5.21 -2.63 3.18
CA ASP A 7 -6.46 -2.34 3.87
C ASP A 7 -6.62 -0.83 3.99
N GLY A 8 -7.63 -0.28 3.32
CA GLY A 8 -7.89 1.16 3.32
C GLY A 8 -8.14 1.76 4.70
N ASP A 9 -8.63 0.96 5.64
CA ASP A 9 -8.88 1.43 7.00
C ASP A 9 -7.58 1.72 7.76
N LEU A 10 -6.44 1.19 7.29
CA LEU A 10 -5.14 1.38 7.92
C LEU A 10 -4.37 2.58 7.36
N VAL A 11 -4.85 3.20 6.29
CA VAL A 11 -4.13 4.29 5.61
C VAL A 11 -3.87 5.49 6.51
N GLY A 12 -4.89 5.92 7.26
CA GLY A 12 -4.75 7.07 8.15
C GLY A 12 -3.68 6.86 9.22
N ASP A 13 -3.70 5.70 9.89
CA ASP A 13 -2.72 5.37 10.92
C ASP A 13 -1.33 5.21 10.33
N ALA A 14 -1.22 4.57 9.17
CA ALA A 14 0.06 4.38 8.50
C ALA A 14 0.67 5.72 8.06
N LEU A 15 -0.15 6.65 7.55
CA LEU A 15 0.32 7.98 7.17
C LEU A 15 0.82 8.78 8.35
N ALA A 16 0.18 8.64 9.50
CA ALA A 16 0.59 9.35 10.72
C ALA A 16 2.01 8.96 11.15
N GLU A 17 2.44 7.76 10.81
CA GLU A 17 3.78 7.26 11.15
C GLU A 17 4.79 7.36 10.01
N LEU A 18 4.34 7.78 8.81
CA LEU A 18 5.20 7.82 7.63
C LEU A 18 6.17 9.01 7.71
N GLY A 19 7.46 8.73 7.54
CA GLY A 19 8.50 9.75 7.52
C GLY A 19 8.55 10.53 6.21
N GLU A 20 9.24 11.66 6.20
CA GLU A 20 9.32 12.54 5.03
C GLU A 20 9.92 11.87 3.79
N ASP A 21 10.88 10.99 4.00
CA ASP A 21 11.58 10.29 2.90
C ASP A 21 11.02 8.89 2.65
N GLU A 22 9.92 8.55 3.31
CA GLU A 22 9.30 7.25 3.15
C GLU A 22 8.16 7.32 2.13
N LEU A 23 7.87 6.18 1.50
CA LEU A 23 6.81 6.05 0.49
C LEU A 23 5.77 5.03 0.94
N MET A 24 4.54 5.24 0.48
CA MET A 24 3.45 4.32 0.75
C MET A 24 2.77 3.93 -0.56
N ILE A 25 2.44 2.66 -0.70
CA ILE A 25 1.66 2.16 -1.83
C ILE A 25 0.37 1.58 -1.25
N VAL A 26 -0.77 2.08 -1.72
CA VAL A 26 -2.08 1.59 -1.30
C VAL A 26 -2.72 0.84 -2.46
N ILE A 27 -3.12 -0.40 -2.22
CA ILE A 27 -3.76 -1.25 -3.22
C ILE A 27 -5.15 -1.63 -2.72
N ASP A 28 -6.14 -1.44 -3.58
CA ASP A 28 -7.53 -1.78 -3.30
C ASP A 28 -8.20 -2.21 -4.61
N PRO A 29 -9.09 -3.20 -4.59
CA PRO A 29 -9.77 -3.64 -5.82
C PRO A 29 -10.81 -2.64 -6.32
N SER A 30 -11.23 -1.68 -5.49
CA SER A 30 -12.24 -0.69 -5.86
C SER A 30 -11.62 0.65 -6.23
N ALA A 31 -11.81 1.09 -7.48
CA ALA A 31 -11.39 2.40 -7.94
C ALA A 31 -12.09 3.52 -7.16
N ASP A 32 -13.38 3.34 -6.84
CA ASP A 32 -14.14 4.32 -6.07
C ASP A 32 -13.59 4.49 -4.66
N ARG A 33 -13.22 3.39 -4.02
CA ARG A 33 -12.62 3.42 -2.70
C ARG A 33 -11.27 4.15 -2.70
N LEU A 34 -10.44 3.89 -3.71
CA LEU A 34 -9.16 4.57 -3.86
C LEU A 34 -9.33 6.06 -4.05
N GLU A 35 -10.32 6.46 -4.85
CA GLU A 35 -10.63 7.87 -5.08
C GLU A 35 -11.04 8.56 -3.78
N GLU A 36 -11.89 7.93 -2.98
CA GLU A 36 -12.29 8.45 -1.66
C GLU A 36 -11.09 8.60 -0.72
N LEU A 37 -10.22 7.60 -0.70
CA LEU A 37 -9.03 7.62 0.16
C LEU A 37 -8.05 8.71 -0.29
N GLU A 38 -7.85 8.86 -1.59
CA GLU A 38 -6.98 9.89 -2.14
C GLU A 38 -7.50 11.29 -1.82
N GLU A 39 -8.81 11.50 -1.87
CA GLU A 39 -9.42 12.77 -1.51
C GLU A 39 -9.26 13.07 -0.01
N ARG A 40 -9.36 12.03 0.83
CA ARG A 40 -9.23 12.16 2.28
C ARG A 40 -7.77 12.37 2.70
N TYR A 41 -6.84 11.72 2.01
CA TYR A 41 -5.42 11.72 2.35
C TYR A 41 -4.56 12.14 1.13
N PRO A 42 -4.69 13.39 0.67
CA PRO A 42 -3.93 13.84 -0.52
C PRO A 42 -2.46 14.08 -0.17
N ASP A 43 -1.66 13.03 -0.27
CA ASP A 43 -0.25 13.06 0.11
C ASP A 43 0.61 12.58 -1.07
N PRO A 44 1.62 13.37 -1.50
CA PRO A 44 2.47 13.00 -2.63
C PRO A 44 3.36 11.78 -2.38
N ARG A 45 3.49 11.34 -1.12
CA ARG A 45 4.25 10.13 -0.78
C ARG A 45 3.47 8.85 -1.03
N VAL A 46 2.18 8.96 -1.37
CA VAL A 46 1.30 7.80 -1.54
C VAL A 46 1.03 7.55 -3.01
N THR A 47 1.18 6.28 -3.42
CA THR A 47 0.78 5.80 -4.74
C THR A 47 -0.46 4.93 -4.58
N TRP A 48 -1.49 5.22 -5.36
CA TRP A 48 -2.79 4.54 -5.29
C TRP A 48 -2.93 3.62 -6.50
N LEU A 49 -3.04 2.30 -6.26
CA LEU A 49 -3.11 1.30 -7.32
C LEU A 49 -4.34 0.41 -7.18
N ILE A 50 -4.98 0.10 -8.30
CA ILE A 50 -6.08 -0.86 -8.34
C ILE A 50 -5.48 -2.26 -8.38
N GLY A 51 -5.91 -3.13 -7.48
CA GLY A 51 -5.46 -4.51 -7.43
C GLY A 51 -5.98 -5.19 -6.17
N ASP A 52 -5.56 -6.43 -5.96
CA ASP A 52 -5.94 -7.20 -4.78
C ASP A 52 -4.72 -7.82 -4.10
N GLY A 53 -4.95 -8.52 -2.99
CA GLY A 53 -3.87 -9.19 -2.27
C GLY A 53 -3.49 -10.54 -2.84
N VAL A 54 -4.16 -11.01 -3.89
CA VAL A 54 -3.89 -12.30 -4.54
C VAL A 54 -2.82 -12.14 -5.62
N VAL A 55 -2.94 -11.06 -6.41
CA VAL A 55 -1.91 -10.69 -7.40
C VAL A 55 -1.57 -9.22 -7.13
N ILE A 56 -0.44 -8.99 -6.50
CA ILE A 56 -0.04 -7.64 -6.12
C ILE A 56 0.72 -6.99 -7.28
N PRO A 57 0.20 -5.88 -7.85
CA PRO A 57 0.75 -5.31 -9.10
C PRO A 57 1.98 -4.44 -8.89
N ILE A 58 2.96 -4.93 -8.15
CA ILE A 58 4.23 -4.25 -7.94
C ILE A 58 5.39 -5.25 -8.09
N PRO A 59 6.60 -4.76 -8.38
CA PRO A 59 7.76 -5.63 -8.58
C PRO A 59 8.18 -6.41 -7.34
N ASP A 60 9.02 -7.43 -7.54
CA ASP A 60 9.65 -8.16 -6.46
C ASP A 60 10.53 -7.22 -5.63
N ASP A 61 10.67 -7.51 -4.35
CA ASP A 61 11.59 -6.79 -3.45
C ASP A 61 11.39 -5.27 -3.46
N SER A 62 10.14 -4.82 -3.57
CA SER A 62 9.83 -3.39 -3.72
C SER A 62 9.41 -2.70 -2.43
N VAL A 63 9.04 -3.45 -1.39
CA VAL A 63 8.55 -2.87 -0.14
C VAL A 63 9.26 -3.45 1.07
N ASP A 64 9.28 -2.68 2.15
CA ASP A 64 9.95 -3.05 3.39
C ASP A 64 8.97 -3.55 4.45
N LYS A 65 7.70 -3.17 4.33
CA LYS A 65 6.66 -3.52 5.29
C LYS A 65 5.31 -3.64 4.57
N VAL A 66 4.49 -4.56 5.05
CA VAL A 66 3.12 -4.73 4.55
C VAL A 66 2.13 -4.62 5.71
N LEU A 67 1.07 -3.86 5.50
CA LEU A 67 -0.06 -3.74 6.42
C LEU A 67 -1.30 -4.29 5.72
N GLY A 68 -2.03 -5.17 6.39
CA GLY A 68 -3.20 -5.83 5.84
C GLY A 68 -2.90 -7.28 5.46
N GLU A 69 -3.87 -7.92 4.82
CA GLU A 69 -3.78 -9.34 4.47
C GLU A 69 -3.74 -9.55 2.96
N GLY A 70 -3.04 -10.59 2.52
CA GLY A 70 -2.95 -10.97 1.14
C GLY A 70 -2.33 -12.35 1.00
N SER A 71 -2.13 -12.81 -0.24
CA SER A 71 -1.45 -14.06 -0.52
C SER A 71 -0.05 -14.06 0.09
N GLN A 72 0.28 -15.08 0.87
CA GLN A 72 1.59 -15.19 1.51
C GLN A 72 2.72 -15.24 0.48
N ALA A 73 2.50 -15.91 -0.63
CA ALA A 73 3.48 -15.98 -1.71
C ALA A 73 3.77 -14.60 -2.30
N GLU A 74 2.71 -13.81 -2.52
CA GLU A 74 2.85 -12.44 -3.03
C GLU A 74 3.49 -11.51 -2.02
N LEU A 75 3.14 -11.62 -0.74
CA LEU A 75 3.77 -10.81 0.32
C LEU A 75 5.26 -11.09 0.40
N ARG A 76 5.67 -12.35 0.31
CA ARG A 76 7.09 -12.71 0.29
C ARG A 76 7.80 -12.19 -0.93
N ARG A 77 7.12 -12.21 -2.08
CA ARG A 77 7.69 -11.75 -3.35
C ARG A 77 8.02 -10.26 -3.31
N VAL A 78 7.09 -9.44 -2.78
CA VAL A 78 7.22 -7.99 -2.79
C VAL A 78 8.05 -7.44 -1.63
N LEU A 79 8.17 -8.19 -0.54
CA LEU A 79 8.98 -7.77 0.61
C LEU A 79 10.47 -7.95 0.31
N ARG A 80 11.24 -6.93 0.66
CA ARG A 80 12.71 -7.02 0.60
C ARG A 80 13.23 -7.98 1.66
N PRO A 81 14.30 -8.74 1.33
CA PRO A 81 14.91 -9.65 2.30
C PRO A 81 15.56 -8.93 3.48
#